data_a02ee55521b8bf600e56419b4b81ed09
#
_entry.id   a02ee55521b8bf600e56419b4b81ed09
#
_cell.length_a   1.000
_cell.length_b   1.000
_cell.length_c   1.000
_cell.angle_alpha   90.00
_cell.angle_beta   90.00
_cell.angle_gamma   90.00
#
_symmetry.space_group_name_H-M   'P 1'
#
loop_
_entity.id
_entity.type
_entity.pdbx_description
1 polymer ?
#
loop_
_entity_poly.entity_id
_entity_poly.type
_entity_poly.pdbx_seq_one_letter_code
_entity_poly.pdbx_strand_id
1 'polypeptide(L)'
;MQWQDQAWSKDLWYSGKVDRRRFLGLSAAAGAVGASMLVPPPWRDAFGQTRPYKIGALQPLTGAAASGGRMALIGTELAVRRINASGGINGRPVELVVEDDQSMPDAGRRKAEKLATTDRIDAHQGGWLSDVCLACMKVWENHGIVNMIGVCLDPRITTTRCSRYSFRPFDYAPAQAVAFAPSLIKMAKRWHIVYADYTWGQSTRDSFANEIKWHGGEVVGTTTIPVGTADMTPLLSKIGGRFEGLFGILYGADAITFAIQAHDLGLTRKYRWAGEGSIAISMNLPRLGAKIEGFVGIDRYLPVFESTLDTPYHRKWFAEFIEMTKKSAPGTVAPDRYVQSNYEAMNFLRIGMQRSGFRGRADTQKLIEALEDLEVHAGDDFPQGDKKLRKEDHQAFTDQFIFEMRSGRHRILTRVPWSETVQPPACRFA
;
A
#
# COMPACT_ATOMS: atom_id res chain seq x y z
N MET A 1 14.71 -16.44 -24.18
CA MET A 1 14.07 -16.66 -25.46
C MET A 1 12.67 -17.22 -25.20
N GLN A 2 11.62 -16.62 -25.68
CA GLN A 2 10.20 -17.05 -25.62
C GLN A 2 9.42 -16.93 -24.29
N TRP A 3 9.63 -15.90 -23.48
CA TRP A 3 8.75 -15.57 -22.35
C TRP A 3 7.90 -14.30 -22.58
N GLN A 4 8.11 -13.59 -23.68
CA GLN A 4 7.40 -12.33 -23.97
C GLN A 4 5.99 -12.52 -24.55
N ASP A 5 5.69 -13.67 -25.17
CA ASP A 5 4.42 -13.83 -25.92
C ASP A 5 3.32 -14.59 -25.17
N GLN A 6 3.60 -15.30 -24.08
CA GLN A 6 2.59 -16.07 -23.35
C GLN A 6 1.90 -15.33 -22.19
N ALA A 7 2.52 -14.30 -21.62
CA ALA A 7 1.94 -13.55 -20.49
C ALA A 7 0.97 -12.42 -20.90
N TRP A 8 0.89 -12.12 -22.20
CA TRP A 8 0.22 -10.92 -22.69
C TRP A 8 -0.65 -11.14 -23.93
N SER A 9 -1.21 -12.33 -24.12
CA SER A 9 -2.21 -12.53 -25.18
C SER A 9 -3.45 -11.65 -24.91
N LYS A 10 -3.92 -10.97 -25.93
CA LYS A 10 -5.11 -10.08 -25.86
C LYS A 10 -6.33 -10.79 -25.25
N ASP A 11 -6.40 -12.11 -25.32
CA ASP A 11 -7.52 -12.94 -24.90
C ASP A 11 -7.65 -13.09 -23.38
N LEU A 12 -6.57 -12.92 -22.60
CA LEU A 12 -6.59 -12.93 -21.12
C LEU A 12 -7.15 -11.63 -20.52
N TRP A 13 -7.11 -10.52 -21.25
CA TRP A 13 -7.56 -9.21 -20.78
C TRP A 13 -9.02 -8.88 -21.13
N TYR A 14 -9.63 -9.59 -22.10
CA TYR A 14 -10.94 -9.23 -22.66
C TYR A 14 -12.06 -10.26 -22.51
N SER A 15 -11.84 -11.41 -21.92
CA SER A 15 -12.94 -12.37 -21.63
C SER A 15 -13.75 -11.94 -20.39
N GLY A 16 -14.36 -10.79 -20.46
CA GLY A 16 -15.21 -10.19 -19.43
C GLY A 16 -16.56 -10.89 -19.27
N LYS A 17 -16.60 -12.21 -19.07
CA LYS A 17 -17.78 -12.92 -18.54
C LYS A 17 -17.45 -13.52 -17.18
N VAL A 18 -17.38 -12.65 -16.17
CA VAL A 18 -17.48 -13.11 -14.78
C VAL A 18 -18.97 -13.32 -14.49
N ASP A 19 -19.37 -14.58 -14.38
CA ASP A 19 -20.73 -14.96 -14.02
C ASP A 19 -21.07 -14.41 -12.62
N ARG A 20 -22.07 -13.54 -12.55
CA ARG A 20 -22.57 -12.93 -11.31
C ARG A 20 -22.90 -13.94 -10.21
N ARG A 21 -23.27 -15.17 -10.59
CA ARG A 21 -23.62 -16.24 -9.64
C ARG A 21 -22.39 -16.83 -8.94
N ARG A 22 -21.20 -16.83 -9.56
CA ARG A 22 -19.96 -17.25 -8.92
C ARG A 22 -19.41 -16.23 -7.92
N PHE A 23 -19.70 -14.95 -8.10
CA PHE A 23 -19.27 -13.90 -7.19
C PHE A 23 -20.07 -13.90 -5.87
N LEU A 24 -21.37 -14.23 -5.92
CA LEU A 24 -22.23 -14.32 -4.73
C LEU A 24 -22.00 -15.62 -3.92
N GLY A 25 -21.50 -16.67 -4.52
CA GLY A 25 -21.11 -17.92 -3.83
C GLY A 25 -19.89 -17.78 -2.92
N LEU A 26 -19.03 -16.80 -3.16
CA LEU A 26 -17.82 -16.56 -2.35
C LEU A 26 -18.11 -15.74 -1.08
N SER A 27 -19.24 -15.08 -1.00
CA SER A 27 -19.64 -14.31 0.20
C SER A 27 -20.19 -15.18 1.33
N ALA A 28 -20.62 -16.40 1.05
CA ALA A 28 -21.15 -17.33 2.06
C ALA A 28 -20.08 -18.22 2.71
N ALA A 29 -18.87 -18.29 2.15
CA ALA A 29 -17.76 -19.08 2.68
C ALA A 29 -16.89 -18.36 3.71
N ALA A 30 -17.16 -17.09 4.01
CA ALA A 30 -16.38 -16.28 4.96
C ALA A 30 -16.58 -16.65 6.44
N GLY A 31 -17.47 -17.59 6.74
CA GLY A 31 -17.74 -18.06 8.12
C GLY A 31 -16.88 -19.22 8.61
N ALA A 32 -16.03 -19.82 7.77
CA ALA A 32 -15.31 -21.06 8.09
C ALA A 32 -13.76 -20.94 8.07
N VAL A 33 -13.18 -19.74 8.03
CA VAL A 33 -11.72 -19.57 7.97
C VAL A 33 -11.02 -19.73 9.33
N GLY A 34 -11.76 -20.00 10.39
CA GLY A 34 -11.22 -20.18 11.75
C GLY A 34 -10.60 -21.55 12.06
N ALA A 35 -10.72 -22.56 11.20
CA ALA A 35 -10.40 -23.95 11.59
C ALA A 35 -9.45 -24.73 10.66
N SER A 36 -8.88 -24.17 9.62
CA SER A 36 -8.14 -24.95 8.61
C SER A 36 -6.60 -24.86 8.66
N MET A 37 -6.00 -24.54 9.82
CA MET A 37 -4.52 -24.56 9.97
C MET A 37 -4.03 -25.66 10.93
N LEU A 38 -4.50 -26.89 10.77
CA LEU A 38 -3.94 -28.03 11.51
C LEU A 38 -2.95 -28.88 10.70
N VAL A 39 -2.62 -28.48 9.47
CA VAL A 39 -1.49 -29.08 8.76
C VAL A 39 -0.26 -28.25 9.11
N PRO A 40 0.73 -28.81 9.83
CA PRO A 40 1.95 -28.07 10.10
C PRO A 40 2.61 -27.68 8.78
N PRO A 41 3.01 -26.42 8.60
CA PRO A 41 3.70 -25.99 7.39
C PRO A 41 4.95 -26.84 7.17
N PRO A 42 5.29 -27.21 5.93
CA PRO A 42 6.39 -28.13 5.61
C PRO A 42 7.78 -27.66 6.07
N TRP A 43 7.93 -26.40 6.52
CA TRP A 43 9.16 -25.86 7.06
C TRP A 43 9.39 -26.21 8.56
N ARG A 44 8.38 -26.70 9.29
CA ARG A 44 8.57 -27.08 10.72
C ARG A 44 9.67 -28.10 10.92
N ASP A 45 9.80 -29.04 10.00
CA ASP A 45 10.81 -30.10 10.08
C ASP A 45 12.23 -29.57 9.81
N ALA A 46 12.38 -28.43 9.13
CA ALA A 46 13.67 -27.84 8.80
C ALA A 46 14.34 -27.08 9.94
N PHE A 47 13.58 -26.64 10.97
CA PHE A 47 14.08 -25.77 12.07
C PHE A 47 14.20 -26.48 13.42
N GLY A 48 13.89 -27.75 13.52
CA GLY A 48 13.90 -28.49 14.78
C GLY A 48 12.92 -27.89 15.81
N GLN A 49 13.29 -27.89 17.10
CA GLN A 49 12.42 -27.41 18.20
C GLN A 49 12.57 -25.90 18.50
N THR A 50 13.12 -25.09 17.61
CA THR A 50 13.30 -23.67 17.88
C THR A 50 11.95 -22.92 17.82
N ARG A 51 11.64 -22.13 18.86
CA ARG A 51 10.43 -21.31 18.92
C ARG A 51 10.43 -20.31 17.74
N PRO A 52 9.37 -20.26 16.92
CA PRO A 52 9.27 -19.27 15.83
C PRO A 52 9.23 -17.84 16.37
N TYR A 53 9.66 -16.88 15.54
CA TYR A 53 9.28 -15.48 15.76
C TYR A 53 7.82 -15.30 15.36
N LYS A 54 7.02 -14.78 16.28
CA LYS A 54 5.62 -14.40 16.00
C LYS A 54 5.56 -12.97 15.52
N ILE A 55 5.23 -12.78 14.26
CA ILE A 55 5.02 -11.45 13.67
C ILE A 55 3.51 -11.21 13.54
N GLY A 56 3.01 -10.18 14.22
CA GLY A 56 1.61 -9.76 14.07
C GLY A 56 1.38 -9.11 12.72
N ALA A 57 0.28 -9.46 12.06
CA ALA A 57 -0.17 -8.82 10.83
C ALA A 57 -1.61 -8.31 11.02
N LEU A 58 -1.74 -7.03 11.35
CA LEU A 58 -3.04 -6.37 11.52
C LEU A 58 -3.42 -5.67 10.21
N GLN A 59 -4.46 -6.16 9.55
CA GLN A 59 -4.90 -5.68 8.23
C GLN A 59 -6.43 -5.61 8.15
N PRO A 60 -7.02 -4.74 7.32
CA PRO A 60 -8.45 -4.75 7.05
C PRO A 60 -8.81 -5.94 6.14
N LEU A 61 -9.25 -7.05 6.71
CA LEU A 61 -9.68 -8.22 5.94
C LEU A 61 -11.18 -8.20 5.66
N THR A 62 -11.92 -7.38 6.42
CA THR A 62 -13.33 -7.04 6.20
C THR A 62 -13.53 -5.52 6.20
N GLY A 63 -14.72 -5.05 5.80
CA GLY A 63 -15.05 -3.62 5.72
C GLY A 63 -14.58 -2.96 4.40
N ALA A 64 -14.54 -1.61 4.40
CA ALA A 64 -14.36 -0.80 3.20
C ALA A 64 -12.99 -1.00 2.51
N ALA A 65 -11.94 -1.32 3.27
CA ALA A 65 -10.58 -1.51 2.77
C ALA A 65 -10.19 -3.00 2.56
N ALA A 66 -11.14 -3.93 2.68
CA ALA A 66 -10.88 -5.37 2.69
C ALA A 66 -10.09 -5.90 1.48
N SER A 67 -10.35 -5.38 0.30
CA SER A 67 -9.63 -5.80 -0.92
C SER A 67 -8.15 -5.40 -0.86
N GLY A 68 -7.88 -4.16 -0.45
CA GLY A 68 -6.51 -3.65 -0.28
C GLY A 68 -5.76 -4.35 0.86
N GLY A 69 -6.44 -4.61 1.98
CA GLY A 69 -5.86 -5.34 3.12
C GLY A 69 -5.45 -6.76 2.78
N ARG A 70 -6.27 -7.47 1.97
CA ARG A 70 -5.89 -8.80 1.48
C ARG A 70 -4.65 -8.76 0.56
N MET A 71 -4.54 -7.77 -0.32
CA MET A 71 -3.35 -7.59 -1.16
C MET A 71 -2.11 -7.28 -0.31
N ALA A 72 -2.26 -6.44 0.71
CA ALA A 72 -1.19 -6.15 1.66
C ALA A 72 -0.72 -7.41 2.41
N LEU A 73 -1.66 -8.24 2.89
CA LEU A 73 -1.35 -9.50 3.56
C LEU A 73 -0.59 -10.47 2.64
N ILE A 74 -1.00 -10.59 1.37
CA ILE A 74 -0.30 -11.41 0.36
C ILE A 74 1.17 -10.98 0.23
N GLY A 75 1.46 -9.68 0.25
CA GLY A 75 2.83 -9.16 0.23
C GLY A 75 3.65 -9.63 1.44
N THR A 76 3.07 -9.55 2.63
CA THR A 76 3.70 -10.06 3.87
C THR A 76 3.93 -11.56 3.81
N GLU A 77 2.93 -12.34 3.37
CA GLU A 77 3.03 -13.80 3.25
C GLU A 77 4.11 -14.24 2.26
N LEU A 78 4.24 -13.52 1.12
CA LEU A 78 5.29 -13.78 0.14
C LEU A 78 6.68 -13.56 0.74
N ALA A 79 6.88 -12.46 1.49
CA ALA A 79 8.12 -12.22 2.20
C ALA A 79 8.42 -13.32 3.22
N VAL A 80 7.45 -13.67 4.08
CA VAL A 80 7.62 -14.71 5.11
C VAL A 80 7.93 -16.07 4.48
N ARG A 81 7.27 -16.42 3.39
CA ARG A 81 7.57 -17.66 2.64
C ARG A 81 9.04 -17.71 2.19
N ARG A 82 9.56 -16.61 1.62
CA ARG A 82 10.96 -16.52 1.19
C ARG A 82 11.93 -16.56 2.38
N ILE A 83 11.63 -15.83 3.43
CA ILE A 83 12.42 -15.82 4.67
C ILE A 83 12.54 -17.24 5.24
N ASN A 84 11.43 -17.95 5.37
CA ASN A 84 11.43 -19.31 5.91
C ASN A 84 12.14 -20.30 4.97
N ALA A 85 11.97 -20.17 3.66
CA ALA A 85 12.69 -20.99 2.69
C ALA A 85 14.21 -20.75 2.71
N SER A 86 14.66 -19.57 3.16
CA SER A 86 16.08 -19.21 3.29
C SER A 86 16.67 -19.49 4.68
N GLY A 87 15.99 -20.27 5.55
CA GLY A 87 16.48 -20.61 6.88
C GLY A 87 16.00 -19.68 8.01
N GLY A 88 14.97 -18.87 7.76
CA GLY A 88 14.35 -18.00 8.77
C GLY A 88 15.18 -16.77 9.13
N ILE A 89 14.86 -16.17 10.27
CA ILE A 89 15.60 -15.06 10.86
C ILE A 89 16.49 -15.61 11.98
N ASN A 90 17.81 -15.44 11.89
CA ASN A 90 18.76 -15.98 12.85
C ASN A 90 18.54 -17.49 13.15
N GLY A 91 18.22 -18.29 12.11
CA GLY A 91 17.94 -19.72 12.24
C GLY A 91 16.60 -20.08 12.88
N ARG A 92 15.68 -19.11 13.03
CA ARG A 92 14.34 -19.33 13.57
C ARG A 92 13.28 -19.01 12.51
N PRO A 93 12.25 -19.85 12.36
CA PRO A 93 11.17 -19.58 11.41
C PRO A 93 10.32 -18.37 11.85
N VAL A 94 9.63 -17.76 10.90
CA VAL A 94 8.63 -16.72 11.12
C VAL A 94 7.24 -17.33 11.04
N GLU A 95 6.41 -17.06 12.05
CA GLU A 95 4.97 -17.37 12.11
C GLU A 95 4.19 -16.05 12.07
N LEU A 96 3.23 -15.93 11.13
CA LEU A 96 2.32 -14.80 11.10
C LEU A 96 1.13 -15.05 12.02
N VAL A 97 0.80 -14.05 12.84
CA VAL A 97 -0.43 -13.98 13.62
C VAL A 97 -1.29 -12.89 13.01
N VAL A 98 -2.29 -13.30 12.23
CA VAL A 98 -3.12 -12.39 11.43
C VAL A 98 -4.37 -11.99 12.21
N GLU A 99 -4.67 -10.69 12.25
CA GLU A 99 -5.89 -10.13 12.82
C GLU A 99 -6.55 -9.15 11.86
N ASP A 100 -7.89 -9.12 11.89
CA ASP A 100 -8.72 -8.23 11.09
C ASP A 100 -9.10 -6.98 11.88
N ASP A 101 -8.70 -5.81 11.40
CA ASP A 101 -9.07 -4.51 11.98
C ASP A 101 -10.46 -4.03 11.55
N GLN A 102 -11.13 -4.78 10.65
CA GLN A 102 -12.47 -4.50 10.15
C GLN A 102 -12.61 -3.12 9.49
N SER A 103 -11.51 -2.51 9.05
CA SER A 103 -11.44 -1.12 8.57
C SER A 103 -11.89 -0.08 9.61
N MET A 104 -11.73 -0.36 10.92
CA MET A 104 -12.22 0.49 12.01
C MET A 104 -11.16 0.71 13.09
N PRO A 105 -10.89 1.98 13.50
CA PRO A 105 -9.87 2.29 14.51
C PRO A 105 -10.06 1.56 15.85
N ASP A 106 -11.28 1.47 16.35
CA ASP A 106 -11.56 0.80 17.62
C ASP A 106 -11.37 -0.71 17.54
N ALA A 107 -11.77 -1.34 16.43
CA ALA A 107 -11.51 -2.76 16.20
C ALA A 107 -10.00 -3.00 16.08
N GLY A 108 -9.30 -2.17 15.30
CA GLY A 108 -7.84 -2.23 15.16
C GLY A 108 -7.13 -2.15 16.52
N ARG A 109 -7.50 -1.18 17.36
CA ARG A 109 -6.92 -1.02 18.70
C ARG A 109 -7.15 -2.26 19.58
N ARG A 110 -8.37 -2.81 19.62
CA ARG A 110 -8.64 -4.05 20.37
C ARG A 110 -7.83 -5.25 19.87
N LYS A 111 -7.68 -5.36 18.56
CA LYS A 111 -6.90 -6.43 17.93
C LYS A 111 -5.40 -6.26 18.16
N ALA A 112 -4.90 -5.02 18.14
CA ALA A 112 -3.53 -4.70 18.51
C ALA A 112 -3.22 -5.10 19.96
N GLU A 113 -4.11 -4.80 20.92
CA GLU A 113 -3.99 -5.25 22.31
C GLU A 113 -3.98 -6.77 22.42
N LYS A 114 -4.85 -7.48 21.68
CA LYS A 114 -4.86 -8.95 21.64
C LYS A 114 -3.53 -9.50 21.13
N LEU A 115 -3.03 -8.99 20.02
CA LEU A 115 -1.72 -9.38 19.45
C LEU A 115 -0.59 -9.17 20.46
N ALA A 116 -0.61 -8.04 21.19
CA ALA A 116 0.42 -7.70 22.16
C ALA A 116 0.38 -8.56 23.42
N THR A 117 -0.80 -8.82 23.97
CA THR A 117 -0.97 -9.42 25.30
C THR A 117 -1.27 -10.91 25.28
N THR A 118 -2.20 -11.34 24.43
CA THR A 118 -2.66 -12.72 24.33
C THR A 118 -1.77 -13.54 23.41
N ASP A 119 -1.58 -13.06 22.18
CA ASP A 119 -0.79 -13.77 21.15
C ASP A 119 0.72 -13.62 21.41
N ARG A 120 1.11 -12.53 22.11
CA ARG A 120 2.49 -12.23 22.50
C ARG A 120 3.43 -12.20 21.30
N ILE A 121 3.05 -11.42 20.29
CA ILE A 121 3.88 -11.22 19.08
C ILE A 121 5.23 -10.60 19.44
N ASP A 122 6.27 -10.92 18.70
CA ASP A 122 7.61 -10.36 18.87
C ASP A 122 7.76 -8.98 18.22
N ALA A 123 7.14 -8.76 17.06
CA ALA A 123 7.07 -7.49 16.35
C ALA A 123 5.76 -7.43 15.51
N HIS A 124 5.41 -6.26 15.03
CA HIS A 124 4.27 -6.04 14.13
C HIS A 124 4.71 -5.58 12.75
N GLN A 125 4.09 -6.10 11.71
CA GLN A 125 4.19 -5.62 10.33
C GLN A 125 2.80 -5.55 9.73
N GLY A 126 2.37 -4.37 9.27
CA GLY A 126 1.04 -4.17 8.71
C GLY A 126 0.51 -2.76 8.86
N GLY A 127 -0.81 -2.64 8.84
CA GLY A 127 -1.50 -1.36 8.90
C GLY A 127 -1.76 -0.77 7.51
N TRP A 128 -3.03 -0.54 7.22
CA TRP A 128 -3.51 -0.09 5.91
C TRP A 128 -4.22 1.27 5.97
N LEU A 129 -5.24 1.43 6.82
CA LEU A 129 -5.94 2.70 7.03
C LEU A 129 -5.15 3.59 8.00
N SER A 130 -4.96 4.85 7.64
CA SER A 130 -4.13 5.77 8.42
C SER A 130 -4.70 6.09 9.80
N ASP A 131 -6.01 6.17 9.95
CA ASP A 131 -6.68 6.36 11.24
C ASP A 131 -6.56 5.13 12.16
N VAL A 132 -6.62 3.91 11.59
CA VAL A 132 -6.34 2.66 12.31
C VAL A 132 -4.88 2.63 12.75
N CYS A 133 -3.94 2.96 11.85
CA CYS A 133 -2.52 3.03 12.19
C CYS A 133 -2.28 3.97 13.37
N LEU A 134 -2.80 5.19 13.31
CA LEU A 134 -2.66 6.20 14.37
C LEU A 134 -3.28 5.74 15.70
N ALA A 135 -4.41 5.01 15.66
CA ALA A 135 -5.05 4.48 16.84
C ALA A 135 -4.24 3.34 17.50
N CYS A 136 -3.50 2.55 16.71
CA CYS A 136 -2.73 1.42 17.20
C CYS A 136 -1.30 1.78 17.65
N MET A 137 -0.72 2.91 17.18
CA MET A 137 0.67 3.27 17.47
C MET A 137 0.98 3.28 18.97
N LYS A 138 0.06 3.81 19.81
CA LYS A 138 0.25 3.84 21.26
C LYS A 138 0.20 2.46 21.91
N VAL A 139 -0.55 1.52 21.34
CA VAL A 139 -0.56 0.12 21.79
C VAL A 139 0.81 -0.50 21.59
N TRP A 140 1.37 -0.37 20.38
CA TRP A 140 2.70 -0.92 20.07
C TRP A 140 3.79 -0.34 20.99
N GLU A 141 3.76 0.97 21.19
CA GLU A 141 4.69 1.66 22.09
C GLU A 141 4.56 1.17 23.54
N ASN A 142 3.34 1.12 24.09
CA ASN A 142 3.10 0.69 25.48
C ASN A 142 3.58 -0.75 25.74
N HIS A 143 3.56 -1.60 24.71
CA HIS A 143 4.00 -3.00 24.84
C HIS A 143 5.42 -3.25 24.34
N GLY A 144 6.18 -2.21 23.96
CA GLY A 144 7.56 -2.32 23.49
C GLY A 144 7.66 -3.13 22.17
N ILE A 145 6.71 -2.98 21.26
CA ILE A 145 6.63 -3.71 20.00
C ILE A 145 7.03 -2.79 18.85
N VAL A 146 8.07 -3.19 18.10
CA VAL A 146 8.39 -2.50 16.83
C VAL A 146 7.24 -2.71 15.84
N ASN A 147 6.78 -1.59 15.28
CA ASN A 147 5.71 -1.51 14.29
C ASN A 147 6.27 -1.10 12.93
N MET A 148 6.36 -2.04 12.00
CA MET A 148 6.75 -1.78 10.62
C MET A 148 5.50 -1.58 9.77
N ILE A 149 5.21 -0.33 9.43
CA ILE A 149 3.97 0.08 8.74
C ILE A 149 3.99 -0.38 7.28
N GLY A 150 2.85 -0.86 6.78
CA GLY A 150 2.71 -1.43 5.44
C GLY A 150 2.16 -0.49 4.37
N VAL A 151 1.18 0.40 4.70
CA VAL A 151 0.47 1.20 3.69
C VAL A 151 0.21 2.66 4.09
N CYS A 152 0.00 2.96 5.37
CA CYS A 152 -0.50 4.26 5.86
C CYS A 152 0.32 5.47 5.40
N LEU A 153 -0.31 6.44 4.71
CA LEU A 153 0.35 7.60 4.09
C LEU A 153 0.16 8.92 4.86
N ASP A 154 -0.62 8.94 5.95
CA ASP A 154 -0.84 10.15 6.73
C ASP A 154 0.49 10.70 7.29
N PRO A 155 0.79 11.98 7.07
CA PRO A 155 2.07 12.56 7.51
C PRO A 155 2.25 12.55 9.03
N ARG A 156 1.18 12.62 9.82
CA ARG A 156 1.26 12.65 11.28
C ARG A 156 1.97 11.44 11.89
N ILE A 157 1.94 10.29 11.20
CA ILE A 157 2.56 9.04 11.64
C ILE A 157 4.08 9.19 11.89
N THR A 158 4.76 9.99 11.07
CA THR A 158 6.20 10.25 11.18
C THR A 158 6.53 11.74 11.43
N THR A 159 5.52 12.52 11.85
CA THR A 159 5.69 13.92 12.23
C THR A 159 5.11 14.18 13.62
N THR A 160 3.91 14.77 13.73
CA THR A 160 3.32 15.25 15.00
C THR A 160 2.82 14.13 15.93
N ARG A 161 2.61 12.91 15.44
CA ARG A 161 2.17 11.74 16.22
C ARG A 161 3.18 10.60 16.14
N CYS A 162 4.43 10.92 15.79
CA CYS A 162 5.47 9.91 15.65
C CYS A 162 5.74 9.15 16.96
N SER A 163 6.19 7.92 16.82
CA SER A 163 6.61 7.07 17.93
C SER A 163 7.92 6.37 17.57
N ARG A 164 8.84 6.30 18.53
CA ARG A 164 10.12 5.63 18.35
C ARG A 164 9.99 4.14 18.01
N TYR A 165 8.81 3.55 18.23
CA TYR A 165 8.52 2.15 17.92
C TYR A 165 7.96 1.95 16.50
N SER A 166 7.63 3.02 15.77
CA SER A 166 6.96 2.93 14.47
C SER A 166 7.85 3.40 13.34
N PHE A 167 7.96 2.57 12.28
CA PHE A 167 8.77 2.81 11.09
C PHE A 167 7.89 2.77 9.85
N ARG A 168 8.08 3.72 8.92
CA ARG A 168 7.41 3.73 7.61
C ARG A 168 8.46 3.60 6.49
N PRO A 169 8.63 2.38 5.92
CA PRO A 169 9.69 2.09 4.96
C PRO A 169 9.34 2.46 3.51
N PHE A 170 8.47 3.44 3.30
CA PHE A 170 8.04 3.95 2.00
C PHE A 170 7.65 5.42 2.10
N ASP A 171 7.24 6.03 0.97
CA ASP A 171 6.79 7.41 0.87
C ASP A 171 5.53 7.73 1.69
N TYR A 172 5.12 8.99 1.69
CA TYR A 172 3.91 9.51 2.33
C TYR A 172 3.30 10.66 1.51
N ALA A 173 2.11 11.12 1.89
CA ALA A 173 1.35 12.08 1.10
C ALA A 173 2.13 13.36 0.71
N PRO A 174 2.91 14.03 1.59
CA PRO A 174 3.72 15.18 1.19
C PRO A 174 4.79 14.85 0.12
N ALA A 175 5.46 13.70 0.21
CA ALA A 175 6.45 13.29 -0.78
C ALA A 175 5.82 13.06 -2.17
N GLN A 176 4.63 12.44 -2.19
CA GLN A 176 3.86 12.29 -3.44
C GLN A 176 3.45 13.65 -4.01
N ALA A 177 3.01 14.58 -3.16
CA ALA A 177 2.58 15.90 -3.60
C ALA A 177 3.75 16.69 -4.21
N VAL A 178 4.93 16.68 -3.57
CA VAL A 178 6.15 17.29 -4.11
C VAL A 178 6.53 16.71 -5.46
N ALA A 179 6.48 15.37 -5.59
CA ALA A 179 6.82 14.69 -6.84
C ALA A 179 5.85 15.03 -7.99
N PHE A 180 4.56 15.17 -7.70
CA PHE A 180 3.55 15.28 -8.75
C PHE A 180 3.13 16.69 -9.09
N ALA A 181 3.18 17.64 -8.16
CA ALA A 181 2.72 19.01 -8.38
C ALA A 181 3.34 19.71 -9.61
N PRO A 182 4.66 19.57 -9.90
CA PRO A 182 5.23 20.14 -11.13
C PRO A 182 4.55 19.64 -12.41
N SER A 183 4.15 18.37 -12.45
CA SER A 183 3.45 17.78 -13.60
C SER A 183 1.97 18.23 -13.65
N LEU A 184 1.30 18.32 -12.50
CA LEU A 184 -0.06 18.84 -12.42
C LEU A 184 -0.16 20.27 -12.94
N ILE A 185 0.80 21.13 -12.58
CA ILE A 185 0.83 22.53 -13.02
C ILE A 185 1.07 22.68 -14.53
N LYS A 186 1.78 21.74 -15.16
CA LYS A 186 1.91 21.68 -16.62
C LYS A 186 0.61 21.25 -17.31
N MET A 187 -0.22 20.43 -16.63
CA MET A 187 -1.51 19.95 -17.15
C MET A 187 -2.61 21.01 -17.01
N ALA A 188 -2.66 21.68 -15.87
CA ALA A 188 -3.69 22.66 -15.51
C ALA A 188 -3.21 23.59 -14.40
N LYS A 189 -3.71 24.83 -14.35
CA LYS A 189 -3.42 25.78 -13.27
C LYS A 189 -4.45 25.77 -12.15
N ARG A 190 -5.68 25.43 -12.48
CA ARG A 190 -6.85 25.48 -11.57
C ARG A 190 -7.46 24.10 -11.44
N TRP A 191 -7.45 23.58 -10.20
CA TRP A 191 -7.85 22.22 -9.89
C TRP A 191 -9.06 22.15 -8.97
N HIS A 192 -9.93 21.15 -9.19
CA HIS A 192 -10.94 20.71 -8.24
C HIS A 192 -10.52 19.34 -7.70
N ILE A 193 -10.47 19.19 -6.35
CA ILE A 193 -10.07 17.93 -5.72
C ILE A 193 -11.30 17.18 -5.17
N VAL A 194 -11.43 15.91 -5.55
CA VAL A 194 -12.41 14.97 -4.99
C VAL A 194 -11.66 14.00 -4.09
N TYR A 195 -12.06 13.89 -2.82
CA TYR A 195 -11.31 13.08 -1.85
C TYR A 195 -12.22 12.30 -0.89
N ALA A 196 -11.72 11.15 -0.41
CA ALA A 196 -12.38 10.32 0.59
C ALA A 196 -12.42 11.03 1.96
N ASP A 197 -13.57 10.99 2.63
CA ASP A 197 -13.81 11.67 3.92
C ASP A 197 -13.25 10.87 5.09
N TYR A 198 -11.93 10.77 5.15
CA TYR A 198 -11.23 10.27 6.32
C TYR A 198 -9.78 10.80 6.34
N THR A 199 -9.05 10.47 7.39
CA THR A 199 -7.74 10.99 7.75
C THR A 199 -6.75 11.10 6.58
N TRP A 200 -6.57 10.02 5.79
CA TRP A 200 -5.68 10.02 4.63
C TRP A 200 -6.19 10.93 3.49
N GLY A 201 -7.47 10.87 3.18
CA GLY A 201 -8.05 11.70 2.12
C GLY A 201 -7.86 13.19 2.39
N GLN A 202 -8.12 13.61 3.64
CA GLN A 202 -7.96 14.98 4.10
C GLN A 202 -6.49 15.43 4.08
N SER A 203 -5.59 14.66 4.67
CA SER A 203 -4.15 15.00 4.72
C SER A 203 -3.48 14.97 3.34
N THR A 204 -3.91 14.07 2.46
CA THR A 204 -3.42 14.01 1.08
C THR A 204 -3.92 15.20 0.27
N ARG A 205 -5.22 15.56 0.38
CA ARG A 205 -5.77 16.79 -0.21
C ARG A 205 -4.96 18.02 0.21
N ASP A 206 -4.68 18.17 1.50
CA ASP A 206 -3.95 19.31 2.01
C ASP A 206 -2.51 19.35 1.48
N SER A 207 -1.84 18.20 1.41
CA SER A 207 -0.50 18.10 0.86
C SER A 207 -0.47 18.53 -0.61
N PHE A 208 -1.40 18.02 -1.43
CA PHE A 208 -1.49 18.42 -2.84
C PHE A 208 -1.92 19.86 -3.03
N ALA A 209 -2.86 20.36 -2.23
CA ALA A 209 -3.28 21.75 -2.32
C ALA A 209 -2.13 22.72 -2.02
N ASN A 210 -1.32 22.43 -1.01
CA ASN A 210 -0.15 23.23 -0.65
C ASN A 210 0.90 23.23 -1.79
N GLU A 211 1.22 22.06 -2.36
CA GLU A 211 2.22 21.97 -3.43
C GLU A 211 1.71 22.56 -4.75
N ILE A 212 0.44 22.39 -5.11
CA ILE A 212 -0.17 23.04 -6.26
C ILE A 212 -0.04 24.58 -6.10
N LYS A 213 -0.35 25.12 -4.92
CA LYS A 213 -0.22 26.54 -4.63
C LYS A 213 1.24 27.00 -4.68
N TRP A 214 2.16 26.24 -4.10
CA TRP A 214 3.59 26.53 -4.13
C TRP A 214 4.14 26.67 -5.56
N HIS A 215 3.66 25.83 -6.47
CA HIS A 215 4.04 25.84 -7.89
C HIS A 215 3.20 26.82 -8.74
N GLY A 216 2.46 27.73 -8.13
CA GLY A 216 1.72 28.80 -8.81
C GLY A 216 0.39 28.36 -9.43
N GLY A 217 -0.20 27.26 -8.94
CA GLY A 217 -1.57 26.85 -9.26
C GLY A 217 -2.55 27.19 -8.14
N GLU A 218 -3.79 26.76 -8.32
CA GLU A 218 -4.89 27.02 -7.39
C GLU A 218 -5.79 25.79 -7.27
N VAL A 219 -6.17 25.44 -6.03
CA VAL A 219 -7.30 24.54 -5.77
C VAL A 219 -8.54 25.39 -5.54
N VAL A 220 -9.43 25.43 -6.54
CA VAL A 220 -10.60 26.32 -6.56
C VAL A 220 -11.83 25.70 -5.91
N GLY A 221 -11.79 24.42 -5.59
CA GLY A 221 -12.90 23.74 -4.93
C GLY A 221 -12.56 22.33 -4.54
N THR A 222 -13.32 21.77 -3.62
CA THR A 222 -13.19 20.38 -3.17
C THR A 222 -14.55 19.71 -3.06
N THR A 223 -14.58 18.41 -3.29
CA THR A 223 -15.75 17.56 -3.04
C THR A 223 -15.35 16.40 -2.13
N THR A 224 -15.98 16.32 -0.98
CA THR A 224 -15.76 15.26 0.01
C THR A 224 -16.70 14.08 -0.28
N ILE A 225 -16.17 12.88 -0.34
CA ILE A 225 -16.91 11.65 -0.55
C ILE A 225 -16.89 10.82 0.74
N PRO A 226 -18.02 10.62 1.41
CA PRO A 226 -18.09 9.70 2.55
C PRO A 226 -17.67 8.29 2.13
N VAL A 227 -16.86 7.62 2.97
CA VAL A 227 -16.35 6.28 2.69
C VAL A 227 -17.50 5.29 2.53
N GLY A 228 -17.47 4.49 1.45
CA GLY A 228 -18.52 3.50 1.15
C GLY A 228 -19.71 4.08 0.37
N THR A 229 -19.58 5.27 -0.23
CA THR A 229 -20.64 5.87 -1.05
C THR A 229 -20.86 5.08 -2.35
N ALA A 230 -21.97 4.38 -2.44
CA ALA A 230 -22.31 3.58 -3.63
C ALA A 230 -22.78 4.43 -4.81
N ASP A 231 -23.45 5.55 -4.56
CA ASP A 231 -23.86 6.52 -5.59
C ASP A 231 -23.28 7.91 -5.27
N MET A 232 -22.27 8.30 -6.02
CA MET A 232 -21.61 9.61 -5.93
C MET A 232 -22.22 10.64 -6.89
N THR A 233 -23.14 10.23 -7.76
CA THR A 233 -23.74 11.10 -8.79
C THR A 233 -24.30 12.42 -8.22
N PRO A 234 -25.03 12.43 -7.08
CA PRO A 234 -25.54 13.67 -6.50
C PRO A 234 -24.45 14.66 -6.04
N LEU A 235 -23.25 14.14 -5.70
CA LEU A 235 -22.10 14.96 -5.32
C LEU A 235 -21.32 15.42 -6.55
N LEU A 236 -21.06 14.50 -7.48
CA LEU A 236 -20.25 14.76 -8.67
C LEU A 236 -20.96 15.68 -9.66
N SER A 237 -22.28 15.60 -9.80
CA SER A 237 -23.06 16.48 -10.69
C SER A 237 -23.02 17.96 -10.27
N LYS A 238 -22.68 18.26 -9.02
CA LYS A 238 -22.50 19.63 -8.52
C LYS A 238 -21.12 20.20 -8.84
N ILE A 239 -20.20 19.37 -9.33
CA ILE A 239 -18.85 19.81 -9.71
C ILE A 239 -18.94 20.66 -10.96
N GLY A 240 -18.68 21.94 -10.83
CA GLY A 240 -18.71 22.91 -11.89
C GLY A 240 -17.91 24.16 -11.55
N GLY A 241 -17.79 25.07 -12.51
CA GLY A 241 -17.05 26.30 -12.32
C GLY A 241 -15.87 26.46 -13.28
N ARG A 242 -15.05 27.49 -13.01
CA ARG A 242 -13.90 27.84 -13.87
C ARG A 242 -12.63 27.15 -13.35
N PHE A 243 -12.47 25.88 -13.64
CA PHE A 243 -11.24 25.12 -13.40
C PHE A 243 -10.96 24.20 -14.61
N GLU A 244 -9.74 23.66 -14.69
CA GLU A 244 -9.25 22.93 -15.86
C GLU A 244 -8.92 21.48 -15.52
N GLY A 245 -8.62 21.18 -14.26
CA GLY A 245 -8.21 19.85 -13.78
C GLY A 245 -9.08 19.29 -12.68
N LEU A 246 -9.40 18.00 -12.77
CA LEU A 246 -10.09 17.20 -11.76
C LEU A 246 -9.08 16.23 -11.14
N PHE A 247 -8.90 16.31 -9.83
CA PHE A 247 -7.93 15.47 -9.10
C PHE A 247 -8.66 14.57 -8.11
N GLY A 248 -8.45 13.24 -8.22
CA GLY A 248 -9.09 12.25 -7.37
C GLY A 248 -8.15 11.69 -6.29
N ILE A 249 -8.66 11.57 -5.04
CA ILE A 249 -7.98 10.94 -3.90
C ILE A 249 -8.97 9.96 -3.26
N LEU A 250 -9.12 8.79 -3.88
CA LEU A 250 -10.05 7.75 -3.43
C LEU A 250 -9.39 6.37 -3.56
N TYR A 251 -9.88 5.39 -2.82
CA TYR A 251 -9.33 4.03 -2.79
C TYR A 251 -10.43 2.96 -2.85
N GLY A 252 -10.03 1.72 -3.13
CA GLY A 252 -10.89 0.55 -3.07
C GLY A 252 -12.14 0.67 -3.97
N ALA A 253 -13.30 0.31 -3.45
CA ALA A 253 -14.57 0.38 -4.18
C ALA A 253 -14.95 1.81 -4.52
N ASP A 254 -14.65 2.78 -3.65
CA ASP A 254 -14.97 4.20 -3.88
C ASP A 254 -14.19 4.77 -5.04
N ALA A 255 -12.91 4.37 -5.22
CA ALA A 255 -12.11 4.77 -6.38
C ALA A 255 -12.72 4.28 -7.71
N ILE A 256 -13.22 3.04 -7.72
CA ILE A 256 -13.87 2.45 -8.89
C ILE A 256 -15.19 3.17 -9.18
N THR A 257 -16.02 3.38 -8.16
CA THR A 257 -17.31 4.09 -8.28
C THR A 257 -17.10 5.52 -8.80
N PHE A 258 -16.13 6.24 -8.20
CA PHE A 258 -15.78 7.59 -8.64
C PHE A 258 -15.36 7.62 -10.10
N ALA A 259 -14.41 6.78 -10.50
CA ALA A 259 -13.90 6.78 -11.87
C ALA A 259 -15.00 6.48 -12.90
N ILE A 260 -15.87 5.51 -12.60
CA ILE A 260 -17.00 5.15 -13.47
C ILE A 260 -18.00 6.30 -13.56
N GLN A 261 -18.46 6.83 -12.43
CA GLN A 261 -19.52 7.85 -12.42
C GLN A 261 -19.01 9.22 -12.90
N ALA A 262 -17.77 9.59 -12.59
CA ALA A 262 -17.15 10.79 -13.16
C ALA A 262 -17.01 10.70 -14.68
N HIS A 263 -16.66 9.53 -15.21
CA HIS A 263 -16.64 9.29 -16.66
C HIS A 263 -18.05 9.40 -17.26
N ASP A 264 -19.05 8.75 -16.68
CA ASP A 264 -20.42 8.70 -17.20
C ASP A 264 -21.08 10.08 -17.16
N LEU A 265 -20.75 10.91 -16.18
CA LEU A 265 -21.11 12.34 -16.12
C LEU A 265 -20.29 13.24 -17.06
N GLY A 266 -19.32 12.68 -17.79
CA GLY A 266 -18.49 13.42 -18.74
C GLY A 266 -17.38 14.27 -18.09
N LEU A 267 -17.20 14.21 -16.78
CA LEU A 267 -16.21 15.03 -16.05
C LEU A 267 -14.79 14.74 -16.53
N THR A 268 -14.45 13.45 -16.73
CA THR A 268 -13.11 13.02 -17.17
C THR A 268 -12.77 13.41 -18.61
N ARG A 269 -13.79 13.76 -19.43
CA ARG A 269 -13.60 14.30 -20.77
C ARG A 269 -13.56 15.83 -20.80
N LYS A 270 -14.26 16.45 -19.86
CA LYS A 270 -14.34 17.90 -19.75
C LYS A 270 -13.10 18.52 -19.10
N TYR A 271 -12.51 17.84 -18.14
CA TYR A 271 -11.39 18.32 -17.36
C TYR A 271 -10.15 17.44 -17.57
N ARG A 272 -8.92 18.00 -17.38
CA ARG A 272 -7.72 17.20 -17.26
C ARG A 272 -7.85 16.30 -16.04
N TRP A 273 -7.77 14.99 -16.25
CA TRP A 273 -8.05 14.03 -15.20
C TRP A 273 -6.76 13.47 -14.60
N ALA A 274 -6.57 13.72 -13.33
CA ALA A 274 -5.45 13.22 -12.58
C ALA A 274 -5.87 12.72 -11.19
N GLY A 275 -4.97 12.05 -10.48
CA GLY A 275 -5.24 11.63 -9.11
C GLY A 275 -4.12 10.83 -8.48
N GLU A 276 -4.35 10.47 -7.23
CA GLU A 276 -3.50 9.56 -6.48
C GLU A 276 -3.65 8.14 -7.05
N GLY A 277 -2.54 7.38 -7.06
CA GLY A 277 -2.44 6.11 -7.80
C GLY A 277 -3.41 5.01 -7.39
N SER A 278 -3.99 5.07 -6.17
CA SER A 278 -4.98 4.09 -5.71
C SER A 278 -6.22 3.97 -6.60
N ILE A 279 -6.50 4.97 -7.45
CA ILE A 279 -7.59 4.89 -8.43
C ILE A 279 -7.26 3.86 -9.50
N ALA A 280 -6.04 3.86 -10.01
CA ALA A 280 -5.60 3.05 -11.15
C ALA A 280 -4.72 1.84 -10.76
N ILE A 281 -4.80 1.36 -9.53
CA ILE A 281 -4.07 0.14 -9.14
C ILE A 281 -4.55 -1.09 -9.92
N SER A 282 -3.67 -2.07 -10.05
CA SER A 282 -3.90 -3.28 -10.87
C SER A 282 -5.22 -3.97 -10.61
N MET A 283 -5.63 -4.06 -9.34
CA MET A 283 -6.87 -4.72 -8.94
C MET A 283 -8.14 -3.99 -9.39
N ASN A 284 -8.06 -2.69 -9.68
CA ASN A 284 -9.20 -1.88 -10.12
C ASN A 284 -9.39 -1.92 -11.65
N LEU A 285 -8.31 -2.13 -12.41
CA LEU A 285 -8.30 -2.01 -13.88
C LEU A 285 -9.33 -2.91 -14.58
N PRO A 286 -9.55 -4.17 -14.18
CA PRO A 286 -10.57 -5.02 -14.83
C PRO A 286 -11.99 -4.45 -14.76
N ARG A 287 -12.30 -3.66 -13.71
CA ARG A 287 -13.61 -3.02 -13.53
C ARG A 287 -13.71 -1.65 -14.20
N LEU A 288 -12.58 -0.95 -14.32
CA LEU A 288 -12.52 0.38 -14.93
C LEU A 288 -12.55 0.31 -16.46
N GLY A 289 -11.89 -0.67 -17.05
CA GLY A 289 -11.83 -0.83 -18.50
C GLY A 289 -11.37 0.45 -19.19
N ALA A 290 -12.08 0.85 -20.26
CA ALA A 290 -11.77 2.07 -21.02
C ALA A 290 -12.09 3.37 -20.26
N LYS A 291 -12.84 3.32 -19.15
CA LYS A 291 -13.24 4.53 -18.41
C LYS A 291 -12.08 5.19 -17.66
N ILE A 292 -10.92 4.49 -17.53
CA ILE A 292 -9.71 5.04 -16.93
C ILE A 292 -8.72 5.62 -17.96
N GLU A 293 -9.06 5.56 -19.26
CA GLU A 293 -8.19 6.05 -20.33
C GLU A 293 -7.85 7.54 -20.16
N GLY A 294 -6.56 7.87 -20.31
CA GLY A 294 -6.05 9.23 -20.15
C GLY A 294 -5.91 9.71 -18.70
N PHE A 295 -6.20 8.87 -17.70
CA PHE A 295 -5.92 9.20 -16.30
C PHE A 295 -4.42 9.35 -16.07
N VAL A 296 -4.00 10.45 -15.46
CA VAL A 296 -2.60 10.68 -15.07
C VAL A 296 -2.49 10.54 -13.56
N GLY A 297 -1.67 9.61 -13.11
CA GLY A 297 -1.52 9.29 -11.69
C GLY A 297 -0.08 9.34 -11.22
N ILE A 298 0.07 9.24 -9.89
CA ILE A 298 1.36 9.05 -9.22
C ILE A 298 1.31 7.79 -8.36
N ASP A 299 2.34 6.97 -8.44
CA ASP A 299 2.51 5.82 -7.55
C ASP A 299 3.99 5.54 -7.30
N ARG A 300 4.31 4.92 -6.16
CA ARG A 300 5.66 4.43 -5.85
C ARG A 300 6.00 3.10 -6.53
N TYR A 301 5.00 2.35 -6.98
CA TYR A 301 5.17 1.08 -7.65
C TYR A 301 4.11 0.90 -8.74
N LEU A 302 4.55 0.47 -9.92
CA LEU A 302 3.70 0.10 -11.04
C LEU A 302 4.05 -1.33 -11.51
N PRO A 303 3.06 -2.15 -11.91
CA PRO A 303 3.31 -3.51 -12.38
C PRO A 303 3.73 -3.52 -13.85
N VAL A 304 4.80 -2.82 -14.17
CA VAL A 304 5.34 -2.69 -15.52
C VAL A 304 6.82 -3.07 -15.56
N PHE A 305 7.30 -3.45 -16.73
CA PHE A 305 8.71 -3.77 -16.96
C PHE A 305 9.35 -2.71 -17.86
N GLU A 306 9.43 -1.49 -17.32
CA GLU A 306 10.05 -0.35 -17.96
C GLU A 306 10.71 0.56 -16.91
N SER A 307 11.60 1.46 -17.35
CA SER A 307 12.38 2.32 -16.45
C SER A 307 13.18 1.49 -15.43
N THR A 308 13.27 1.94 -14.18
CA THR A 308 13.97 1.25 -13.09
C THR A 308 13.24 -0.01 -12.57
N LEU A 309 12.01 -0.26 -13.02
CA LEU A 309 11.24 -1.47 -12.70
C LEU A 309 11.52 -2.62 -13.69
N ASP A 310 12.28 -2.41 -14.77
CA ASP A 310 12.68 -3.50 -15.67
C ASP A 310 13.98 -4.15 -15.22
N THR A 311 13.90 -5.02 -14.22
CA THR A 311 15.05 -5.71 -13.65
C THR A 311 14.79 -7.22 -13.50
N PRO A 312 15.84 -8.07 -13.53
CA PRO A 312 15.67 -9.51 -13.34
C PRO A 312 15.02 -9.86 -12.00
N TYR A 313 15.37 -9.17 -10.91
CA TYR A 313 14.81 -9.42 -9.58
C TYR A 313 13.34 -8.98 -9.50
N HIS A 314 12.93 -7.90 -10.14
CA HIS A 314 11.52 -7.50 -10.19
C HIS A 314 10.69 -8.49 -11.01
N ARG A 315 11.19 -8.96 -12.16
CA ARG A 315 10.53 -9.99 -12.98
C ARG A 315 10.35 -11.30 -12.20
N LYS A 316 11.38 -11.72 -11.45
CA LYS A 316 11.33 -12.91 -10.60
C LYS A 316 10.30 -12.76 -9.47
N TRP A 317 10.33 -11.64 -8.74
CA TRP A 317 9.38 -11.34 -7.66
C TRP A 317 7.94 -11.30 -8.18
N PHE A 318 7.71 -10.67 -9.32
CA PHE A 318 6.40 -10.63 -9.98
C PHE A 318 5.89 -12.03 -10.33
N ALA A 319 6.74 -12.87 -10.92
CA ALA A 319 6.39 -14.26 -11.26
C ALA A 319 6.02 -15.10 -10.03
N GLU A 320 6.76 -14.95 -8.93
CA GLU A 320 6.46 -15.62 -7.66
C GLU A 320 5.14 -15.16 -7.06
N PHE A 321 4.83 -13.86 -7.14
CA PHE A 321 3.54 -13.33 -6.73
C PHE A 321 2.39 -13.96 -7.55
N ILE A 322 2.51 -13.98 -8.86
CA ILE A 322 1.49 -14.61 -9.74
C ILE A 322 1.30 -16.08 -9.39
N GLU A 323 2.39 -16.83 -9.19
CA GLU A 323 2.29 -18.23 -8.82
C GLU A 323 1.60 -18.45 -7.47
N MET A 324 1.90 -17.62 -6.50
CA MET A 324 1.27 -17.68 -5.16
C MET A 324 -0.23 -17.35 -5.22
N THR A 325 -0.61 -16.38 -6.02
CA THR A 325 -2.00 -15.90 -6.10
C THR A 325 -2.91 -16.76 -6.96
N LYS A 326 -2.39 -17.62 -7.83
CA LYS A 326 -3.20 -18.54 -8.67
C LYS A 326 -4.24 -19.32 -7.87
N LYS A 327 -3.90 -19.75 -6.65
CA LYS A 327 -4.79 -20.55 -5.79
C LYS A 327 -5.50 -19.70 -4.74
N SER A 328 -4.79 -18.76 -4.11
CA SER A 328 -5.30 -17.98 -2.96
C SER A 328 -6.17 -16.79 -3.36
N ALA A 329 -5.93 -16.20 -4.53
CA ALA A 329 -6.65 -15.04 -5.05
C ALA A 329 -6.83 -15.16 -6.57
N PRO A 330 -7.64 -16.12 -7.07
CA PRO A 330 -7.83 -16.35 -8.49
C PRO A 330 -8.41 -15.08 -9.15
N GLY A 331 -7.84 -14.72 -10.30
CA GLY A 331 -8.19 -13.50 -11.03
C GLY A 331 -7.32 -12.29 -10.69
N THR A 332 -6.39 -12.41 -9.75
CA THR A 332 -5.36 -11.38 -9.53
C THR A 332 -4.37 -11.42 -10.69
N VAL A 333 -4.22 -10.29 -11.39
CA VAL A 333 -3.45 -10.23 -12.64
C VAL A 333 -2.05 -9.64 -12.46
N ALA A 334 -1.82 -8.84 -11.41
CA ALA A 334 -0.54 -8.21 -11.15
C ALA A 334 -0.45 -7.75 -9.68
N PRO A 335 0.75 -7.68 -9.11
CA PRO A 335 0.95 -7.04 -7.82
C PRO A 335 0.66 -5.54 -7.94
N ASP A 336 0.35 -4.93 -6.81
CA ASP A 336 0.22 -3.49 -6.68
C ASP A 336 1.14 -2.95 -5.57
N ARG A 337 1.10 -1.65 -5.32
CA ARG A 337 1.88 -1.01 -4.27
C ARG A 337 1.60 -1.55 -2.87
N TYR A 338 0.42 -2.13 -2.60
CA TYR A 338 0.10 -2.70 -1.29
C TYR A 338 0.87 -4.01 -1.07
N VAL A 339 0.94 -4.85 -2.10
CA VAL A 339 1.77 -6.06 -2.11
C VAL A 339 3.24 -5.68 -1.95
N GLN A 340 3.72 -4.76 -2.80
CA GLN A 340 5.12 -4.36 -2.84
C GLN A 340 5.58 -3.78 -1.49
N SER A 341 4.86 -2.80 -0.92
CA SER A 341 5.29 -2.16 0.31
C SER A 341 5.26 -3.09 1.53
N ASN A 342 4.28 -4.00 1.62
CA ASN A 342 4.23 -4.96 2.71
C ASN A 342 5.31 -6.05 2.59
N TYR A 343 5.63 -6.48 1.36
CA TYR A 343 6.75 -7.37 1.10
C TYR A 343 8.07 -6.75 1.56
N GLU A 344 8.35 -5.51 1.17
CA GLU A 344 9.58 -4.82 1.54
C GLU A 344 9.62 -4.43 3.02
N ALA A 345 8.49 -4.03 3.60
CA ALA A 345 8.38 -3.74 5.04
C ALA A 345 8.76 -4.96 5.90
N MET A 346 8.30 -6.16 5.50
CA MET A 346 8.70 -7.39 6.17
C MET A 346 10.20 -7.68 6.02
N ASN A 347 10.80 -7.36 4.87
CA ASN A 347 12.24 -7.51 4.66
C ASN A 347 13.06 -6.50 5.46
N PHE A 348 12.61 -5.25 5.62
CA PHE A 348 13.23 -4.30 6.56
C PHE A 348 13.24 -4.86 7.99
N LEU A 349 12.09 -5.36 8.45
CA LEU A 349 11.99 -5.95 9.79
C LEU A 349 12.94 -7.15 9.95
N ARG A 350 13.00 -8.05 8.96
CA ARG A 350 13.93 -9.18 8.93
C ARG A 350 15.38 -8.72 9.08
N ILE A 351 15.81 -7.74 8.28
CA ILE A 351 17.20 -7.25 8.31
C ILE A 351 17.51 -6.60 9.66
N GLY A 352 16.60 -5.79 10.20
CA GLY A 352 16.74 -5.21 11.53
C GLY A 352 16.90 -6.27 12.62
N MET A 353 16.05 -7.31 12.60
CA MET A 353 16.14 -8.43 13.54
C MET A 353 17.44 -9.23 13.40
N GLN A 354 17.94 -9.40 12.17
CA GLN A 354 19.22 -10.07 11.92
C GLN A 354 20.41 -9.24 12.44
N ARG A 355 20.45 -7.95 12.11
CA ARG A 355 21.56 -7.04 12.51
C ARG A 355 21.63 -6.84 14.02
N SER A 356 20.47 -6.74 14.69
CA SER A 356 20.38 -6.56 16.14
C SER A 356 20.64 -7.84 16.94
N GLY A 357 20.69 -9.01 16.30
CA GLY A 357 20.69 -10.29 17.00
C GLY A 357 19.42 -10.49 17.83
N PHE A 358 18.28 -9.95 17.38
CA PHE A 358 17.00 -9.96 18.09
C PHE A 358 16.57 -11.36 18.51
N ARG A 359 16.19 -11.52 19.78
CA ARG A 359 15.73 -12.80 20.35
C ARG A 359 14.31 -12.74 20.88
N GLY A 360 13.77 -11.53 21.06
CA GLY A 360 12.44 -11.25 21.59
C GLY A 360 12.34 -9.82 22.10
N ARG A 361 11.21 -9.43 22.69
CA ARG A 361 10.89 -8.04 23.07
C ARG A 361 11.91 -7.39 24.00
N ALA A 362 12.69 -8.16 24.77
CA ALA A 362 13.78 -7.59 25.58
C ALA A 362 14.87 -6.90 24.73
N ASP A 363 14.99 -7.26 23.46
CA ASP A 363 15.94 -6.67 22.53
C ASP A 363 15.32 -5.58 21.65
N THR A 364 14.10 -5.11 21.95
CA THR A 364 13.39 -4.10 21.11
C THR A 364 14.22 -2.84 20.88
N GLN A 365 14.94 -2.34 21.90
CA GLN A 365 15.77 -1.17 21.74
C GLN A 365 16.92 -1.40 20.74
N LYS A 366 17.55 -2.57 20.76
CA LYS A 366 18.58 -2.94 19.76
C LYS A 366 17.99 -3.07 18.36
N LEU A 367 16.74 -3.56 18.24
CA LEU A 367 16.06 -3.65 16.97
C LEU A 367 15.77 -2.25 16.41
N ILE A 368 15.30 -1.32 17.24
CA ILE A 368 15.09 0.08 16.85
C ILE A 368 16.39 0.69 16.32
N GLU A 369 17.49 0.58 17.09
CA GLU A 369 18.82 1.09 16.72
C GLU A 369 19.35 0.46 15.41
N ALA A 370 19.06 -0.82 15.17
CA ALA A 370 19.46 -1.50 13.94
C ALA A 370 18.61 -1.10 12.71
N LEU A 371 17.42 -0.58 12.92
CA LEU A 371 16.54 -0.03 11.87
C LEU A 371 16.81 1.45 11.59
N GLU A 372 17.26 2.21 12.58
CA GLU A 372 17.64 3.61 12.41
C GLU A 372 18.81 3.71 11.42
N ASP A 373 18.65 4.57 10.39
CA ASP A 373 19.59 4.75 9.28
C ASP A 373 19.88 3.48 8.45
N LEU A 374 19.03 2.46 8.57
CA LEU A 374 19.14 1.27 7.74
C LEU A 374 18.95 1.61 6.27
N GLU A 375 20.01 1.44 5.49
CA GLU A 375 20.02 1.56 4.04
C GLU A 375 19.91 0.16 3.40
N VAL A 376 19.08 0.06 2.39
CA VAL A 376 18.85 -1.16 1.60
C VAL A 376 18.92 -0.84 0.12
N HIS A 377 19.39 -1.82 -0.65
CA HIS A 377 19.58 -1.66 -2.10
C HIS A 377 18.59 -2.51 -2.87
N ALA A 378 18.30 -2.04 -4.09
CA ALA A 378 17.49 -2.75 -5.07
C ALA A 378 17.95 -4.20 -5.26
N GLY A 379 17.01 -5.13 -5.28
CA GLY A 379 17.29 -6.57 -5.38
C GLY A 379 16.07 -7.43 -5.09
N ASP A 380 16.30 -8.72 -4.85
CA ASP A 380 15.24 -9.70 -4.60
C ASP A 380 14.33 -9.32 -3.41
N ASP A 381 14.88 -8.67 -2.39
CA ASP A 381 14.14 -8.25 -1.18
C ASP A 381 13.50 -6.86 -1.32
N PHE A 382 14.00 -6.04 -2.25
CA PHE A 382 13.58 -4.67 -2.50
C PHE A 382 13.39 -4.42 -4.00
N PRO A 383 12.35 -5.02 -4.62
CA PRO A 383 12.16 -4.95 -6.06
C PRO A 383 11.83 -3.55 -6.60
N GLN A 384 11.38 -2.64 -5.74
CA GLN A 384 11.05 -1.27 -6.13
C GLN A 384 12.31 -0.36 -6.21
N GLY A 385 13.35 -0.64 -5.44
CA GLY A 385 14.59 0.17 -5.49
C GLY A 385 15.22 0.44 -4.13
N ASP A 386 16.27 1.26 -4.14
CA ASP A 386 17.04 1.67 -2.97
C ASP A 386 16.20 2.49 -2.00
N LYS A 387 16.44 2.32 -0.70
CA LYS A 387 15.75 3.04 0.37
C LYS A 387 16.65 3.20 1.60
N LYS A 388 16.37 4.24 2.36
CA LYS A 388 16.96 4.46 3.67
C LYS A 388 15.88 4.83 4.68
N LEU A 389 15.82 4.14 5.82
CA LEU A 389 15.04 4.55 6.98
C LEU A 389 15.79 5.66 7.72
N ARG A 390 15.27 6.85 7.70
CA ARG A 390 15.88 8.00 8.38
C ARG A 390 15.70 7.87 9.89
N LYS A 391 16.77 8.14 10.65
CA LYS A 391 16.79 8.00 12.11
C LYS A 391 15.86 9.00 12.81
N GLU A 392 15.78 10.23 12.31
CA GLU A 392 15.14 11.35 13.00
C GLU A 392 13.62 11.19 13.12
N ASP A 393 13.00 10.44 12.20
CA ASP A 393 11.53 10.29 12.16
C ASP A 393 11.06 8.92 11.68
N HIS A 394 11.98 7.99 11.46
CA HIS A 394 11.72 6.63 10.96
C HIS A 394 10.95 6.59 9.63
N GLN A 395 11.14 7.63 8.81
CA GLN A 395 10.57 7.76 7.48
C GLN A 395 11.58 7.32 6.42
N ALA A 396 11.15 6.48 5.48
CA ALA A 396 11.87 6.27 4.23
C ALA A 396 11.21 7.00 3.06
N PHE A 397 11.95 7.14 1.99
CA PHE A 397 11.49 7.72 0.74
C PHE A 397 11.76 6.73 -0.38
N THR A 398 10.90 6.75 -1.41
CA THR A 398 10.97 5.86 -2.56
C THR A 398 10.81 6.65 -3.83
N ASP A 399 11.38 6.15 -4.92
CA ASP A 399 11.09 6.71 -6.24
C ASP A 399 9.59 6.77 -6.48
N GLN A 400 9.17 7.84 -7.15
CA GLN A 400 7.79 8.04 -7.57
C GLN A 400 7.70 7.93 -9.09
N PHE A 401 6.63 7.33 -9.57
CA PHE A 401 6.34 7.20 -10.99
C PHE A 401 5.08 7.97 -11.33
N ILE A 402 5.23 8.98 -12.17
CA ILE A 402 4.10 9.66 -12.81
C ILE A 402 3.77 8.85 -14.05
N PHE A 403 2.53 8.43 -14.17
CA PHE A 403 2.08 7.54 -15.24
C PHE A 403 0.79 8.03 -15.89
N GLU A 404 0.56 7.61 -17.11
CA GLU A 404 -0.70 7.73 -17.83
C GLU A 404 -1.32 6.36 -18.03
N MET A 405 -2.63 6.26 -17.87
CA MET A 405 -3.37 5.07 -18.30
C MET A 405 -3.63 5.15 -19.79
N ARG A 406 -3.06 4.22 -20.56
CA ARG A 406 -3.18 4.17 -22.00
C ARG A 406 -3.42 2.74 -22.48
N SER A 407 -4.50 2.55 -23.24
CA SER A 407 -4.92 1.22 -23.72
C SER A 407 -5.00 0.17 -22.61
N GLY A 408 -5.54 0.58 -21.44
CA GLY A 408 -5.73 -0.28 -20.28
C GLY A 408 -4.45 -0.61 -19.51
N ARG A 409 -3.33 0.08 -19.76
CA ARG A 409 -2.02 -0.17 -19.12
C ARG A 409 -1.43 1.11 -18.53
N HIS A 410 -0.63 0.97 -17.50
CA HIS A 410 0.23 2.04 -17.01
C HIS A 410 1.34 2.29 -18.03
N ARG A 411 1.58 3.55 -18.35
CA ARG A 411 2.73 4.02 -19.12
C ARG A 411 3.47 5.04 -18.26
N ILE A 412 4.73 4.79 -17.94
CA ILE A 412 5.53 5.74 -17.17
C ILE A 412 5.78 6.98 -18.04
N LEU A 413 5.42 8.14 -17.53
CA LEU A 413 5.73 9.44 -18.12
C LEU A 413 7.03 10.00 -17.54
N THR A 414 7.21 9.86 -16.22
CA THR A 414 8.36 10.40 -15.50
C THR A 414 8.63 9.54 -14.26
N ARG A 415 9.89 9.22 -14.01
CA ARG A 415 10.38 8.78 -12.70
C ARG A 415 10.90 10.01 -11.96
N VAL A 416 10.46 10.21 -10.73
CA VAL A 416 10.98 11.21 -9.81
C VAL A 416 11.81 10.47 -8.75
N PRO A 417 13.15 10.68 -8.72
CA PRO A 417 14.00 10.05 -7.73
C PRO A 417 13.58 10.42 -6.32
N TRP A 418 13.69 9.47 -5.38
CA TRP A 418 13.31 9.71 -3.98
C TRP A 418 14.02 10.91 -3.34
N SER A 419 15.28 11.18 -3.75
CA SER A 419 16.07 12.31 -3.27
C SER A 419 15.44 13.68 -3.55
N GLU A 420 14.59 13.78 -4.56
CA GLU A 420 13.86 15.01 -4.90
C GLU A 420 12.57 15.19 -4.07
N THR A 421 12.17 14.18 -3.29
CA THR A 421 10.91 14.16 -2.54
C THR A 421 11.11 14.22 -1.04
N VAL A 422 12.35 14.26 -0.57
CA VAL A 422 12.70 14.28 0.85
C VAL A 422 12.20 15.56 1.50
N GLN A 423 11.40 15.40 2.54
CA GLN A 423 10.93 16.49 3.40
C GLN A 423 11.79 16.60 4.66
N PRO A 424 11.99 17.78 5.24
CA PRO A 424 12.64 17.92 6.54
C PRO A 424 11.94 17.06 7.61
N PRO A 425 12.69 16.44 8.54
CA PRO A 425 12.10 15.70 9.63
C PRO A 425 11.34 16.65 10.57
N ALA A 426 10.13 16.27 10.94
CA ALA A 426 9.27 17.04 11.83
C ALA A 426 8.85 16.26 13.09
N CYS A 427 9.43 15.08 13.28
CA CYS A 427 9.25 14.28 14.48
C CYS A 427 10.17 14.75 15.60
N ARG A 428 9.67 14.69 16.83
CA ARG A 428 10.47 14.74 18.05
C ARG A 428 10.05 13.56 18.89
N PHE A 429 10.86 12.51 18.88
CA PHE A 429 10.63 11.37 19.78
C PHE A 429 10.68 11.86 21.23
N ALA A 430 9.64 11.52 22.01
CA ALA A 430 9.56 11.83 23.43
C ALA A 430 10.51 10.95 24.27
#